data_55a1ce504fc48a17d6dd68c371ee7b1f
#
_entry.id   55a1ce504fc48a17d6dd68c371ee7b1f
#
_cell.length_a   1.000
_cell.length_b   1.000
_cell.length_c   1.000
_cell.angle_alpha   90.00
_cell.angle_beta   90.00
_cell.angle_gamma   90.00
#
_symmetry.space_group_name_H-M   'P 1'
#
loop_
_entity.id
_entity.type
_entity.pdbx_description
1 polymer ?
#
loop_
_entity_poly.entity_id
_entity_poly.type
_entity_poly.pdbx_seq_one_letter_code
_entity_poly.pdbx_strand_id
1 'polypeptide(L)'
;MKSIKLITAITLFFSASLNAAQYTPLNIVSEKNKAPVENKEVIIKELGWMDHNKMDQEITTVNELAQTKIGSTIQRDLSDLQLLQRLIDGNWVARDDYETQQAMGVVLGNIMLADFPTTLEWKVYEDKLGRSRAICAKKTSECLFPVTMLSRRMEIGSRPDVKKIYDDAILLLEKHLPKLPYDGGIMYRLPRQK
;
A
#
# COMPACT_ATOMS: atom_id res chain seq x y z
N MET A 1 -11.36 -75.23 39.05
CA MET A 1 -10.76 -74.43 40.13
C MET A 1 -10.18 -73.18 39.57
N LYS A 2 -10.89 -72.08 39.56
CA LYS A 2 -10.36 -70.72 39.27
C LYS A 2 -11.20 -69.71 40.04
N SER A 3 -10.53 -69.08 40.99
CA SER A 3 -11.14 -68.10 41.89
C SER A 3 -11.45 -66.78 41.17
N ILE A 4 -12.66 -66.33 41.29
CA ILE A 4 -13.10 -65.01 40.81
C ILE A 4 -12.89 -64.02 41.99
N LYS A 5 -12.04 -63.03 41.79
CA LYS A 5 -11.87 -61.92 42.71
C LYS A 5 -12.82 -60.81 42.33
N LEU A 6 -13.71 -60.51 43.27
CA LEU A 6 -14.68 -59.41 43.23
C LEU A 6 -13.90 -58.10 43.47
N ILE A 7 -13.96 -57.14 42.53
CA ILE A 7 -13.41 -55.80 42.70
C ILE A 7 -14.59 -54.86 42.90
N THR A 8 -14.69 -54.35 44.13
CA THR A 8 -15.67 -53.33 44.53
C THR A 8 -15.25 -51.97 43.98
N ALA A 9 -16.09 -51.41 43.14
CA ALA A 9 -15.90 -50.04 42.63
C ALA A 9 -16.47 -49.04 43.64
N ILE A 10 -15.62 -48.20 44.18
CA ILE A 10 -16.01 -47.05 45.05
C ILE A 10 -16.27 -45.88 44.11
N THR A 11 -17.51 -45.47 43.97
CA THR A 11 -17.92 -44.25 43.28
C THR A 11 -17.76 -43.06 44.25
N LEU A 12 -16.74 -42.25 43.99
CA LEU A 12 -16.56 -40.93 44.59
C LEU A 12 -17.41 -39.92 43.85
N PHE A 13 -18.45 -39.43 44.49
CA PHE A 13 -19.22 -38.27 44.06
C PHE A 13 -18.38 -37.01 44.27
N PHE A 14 -17.87 -36.42 43.22
CA PHE A 14 -17.26 -35.10 43.24
C PHE A 14 -18.36 -34.05 43.00
N SER A 15 -18.78 -33.41 44.09
CA SER A 15 -19.69 -32.27 44.04
C SER A 15 -18.90 -31.04 43.49
N ALA A 16 -19.07 -30.71 42.23
CA ALA A 16 -18.54 -29.48 41.66
C ALA A 16 -19.43 -28.31 42.10
N SER A 17 -18.93 -27.51 43.01
CA SER A 17 -19.53 -26.21 43.37
C SER A 17 -19.34 -25.25 42.16
N LEU A 18 -20.41 -24.90 41.49
CA LEU A 18 -20.44 -23.82 40.51
C LEU A 18 -20.25 -22.49 41.23
N ASN A 19 -19.02 -21.98 41.26
CA ASN A 19 -18.78 -20.57 41.54
C ASN A 19 -19.22 -19.75 40.32
N ALA A 20 -20.39 -19.15 40.43
CA ALA A 20 -20.82 -18.10 39.54
C ALA A 20 -19.85 -16.92 39.69
N ALA A 21 -18.94 -16.79 38.74
CA ALA A 21 -18.10 -15.60 38.61
C ALA A 21 -19.03 -14.40 38.40
N GLN A 22 -19.10 -13.53 39.39
CA GLN A 22 -19.79 -12.25 39.27
C GLN A 22 -19.08 -11.42 38.26
N TYR A 23 -19.71 -11.23 37.10
CA TYR A 23 -19.30 -10.21 36.11
C TYR A 23 -19.46 -8.83 36.74
N THR A 24 -18.37 -8.25 37.21
CA THR A 24 -18.34 -6.81 37.48
C THR A 24 -18.35 -6.10 36.16
N PRO A 25 -19.33 -5.23 35.85
CA PRO A 25 -19.28 -4.41 34.65
C PRO A 25 -18.04 -3.53 34.72
N LEU A 26 -17.18 -3.63 33.71
CA LEU A 26 -16.07 -2.70 33.52
C LEU A 26 -16.64 -1.28 33.56
N ASN A 27 -16.26 -0.53 34.59
CA ASN A 27 -16.51 0.89 34.67
C ASN A 27 -16.01 1.51 33.36
N ILE A 28 -16.92 1.98 32.53
CA ILE A 28 -16.62 2.87 31.39
C ILE A 28 -16.00 4.12 32.02
N VAL A 29 -14.66 4.13 32.05
CA VAL A 29 -13.91 5.33 32.42
C VAL A 29 -14.36 6.42 31.46
N SER A 30 -15.02 7.41 32.02
CA SER A 30 -15.50 8.61 31.37
C SER A 30 -14.44 9.17 30.42
N GLU A 31 -14.79 9.24 29.17
CA GLU A 31 -13.99 9.73 28.02
C GLU A 31 -13.81 11.26 28.06
N LYS A 32 -13.35 11.79 29.23
CA LYS A 32 -13.19 13.24 29.44
C LYS A 32 -11.76 13.75 29.36
N ASN A 33 -10.78 12.93 28.96
CA ASN A 33 -9.39 13.35 28.78
C ASN A 33 -8.84 12.97 27.41
N LYS A 34 -9.64 13.08 26.35
CA LYS A 34 -9.06 13.13 25.00
C LYS A 34 -8.49 14.54 24.85
N ALA A 35 -7.17 14.66 24.96
CA ALA A 35 -6.47 15.86 24.52
C ALA A 35 -7.03 16.29 23.16
N PRO A 36 -7.22 17.58 22.89
CA PRO A 36 -7.69 18.02 21.57
C PRO A 36 -6.78 17.38 20.54
N VAL A 37 -7.34 16.54 19.66
CA VAL A 37 -6.61 16.06 18.48
C VAL A 37 -6.34 17.34 17.69
N GLU A 38 -5.10 17.83 17.81
CA GLU A 38 -4.62 18.97 17.04
C GLU A 38 -4.86 18.62 15.59
N ASN A 39 -5.83 19.29 15.00
CA ASN A 39 -6.27 19.04 13.62
C ASN A 39 -5.20 19.68 12.73
N LYS A 40 -4.02 19.03 12.66
CA LYS A 40 -2.93 19.49 11.80
C LYS A 40 -3.46 19.51 10.38
N GLU A 41 -3.62 20.70 9.87
CA GLU A 41 -4.13 20.96 8.53
C GLU A 41 -3.24 20.27 7.49
N VAL A 42 -3.84 19.66 6.49
CA VAL A 42 -3.11 19.06 5.37
C VAL A 42 -2.42 20.16 4.58
N ILE A 43 -1.13 20.04 4.38
CA ILE A 43 -0.32 21.00 3.63
C ILE A 43 0.22 20.32 2.37
N ILE A 44 -0.09 20.89 1.21
CA ILE A 44 0.42 20.39 -0.09
C ILE A 44 1.38 21.45 -0.66
N LYS A 45 2.60 21.04 -0.97
CA LYS A 45 3.69 21.92 -1.45
C LYS A 45 4.33 21.37 -2.70
N GLU A 46 5.07 22.22 -3.42
CA GLU A 46 5.96 21.78 -4.49
C GLU A 46 7.08 20.89 -3.94
N LEU A 47 7.59 19.98 -4.80
CA LEU A 47 8.80 19.24 -4.48
C LEU A 47 9.99 20.21 -4.36
N GLY A 48 10.79 20.02 -3.32
CA GLY A 48 12.06 20.70 -3.18
C GLY A 48 13.18 20.01 -3.99
N TRP A 49 14.31 20.69 -4.11
CA TRP A 49 15.50 20.13 -4.77
C TRP A 49 15.93 18.77 -4.17
N MET A 50 15.87 18.64 -2.86
CA MET A 50 16.21 17.37 -2.18
C MET A 50 15.27 16.23 -2.55
N ASP A 51 13.97 16.53 -2.76
CA ASP A 51 12.99 15.53 -3.19
C ASP A 51 13.30 15.04 -4.61
N HIS A 52 13.60 15.96 -5.52
CA HIS A 52 13.98 15.61 -6.89
C HIS A 52 15.23 14.74 -6.90
N ASN A 53 16.30 15.13 -6.21
CA ASN A 53 17.52 14.34 -6.14
C ASN A 53 17.29 12.94 -5.56
N LYS A 54 16.49 12.84 -4.49
CA LYS A 54 16.15 11.53 -3.90
C LYS A 54 15.38 10.67 -4.90
N MET A 55 14.41 11.24 -5.62
CA MET A 55 13.65 10.51 -6.63
C MET A 55 14.53 10.05 -7.79
N ASP A 56 15.47 10.87 -8.24
CA ASP A 56 16.39 10.50 -9.31
C ASP A 56 17.31 9.33 -8.90
N GLN A 57 17.79 9.33 -7.65
CA GLN A 57 18.56 8.21 -7.09
C GLN A 57 17.70 6.93 -7.02
N GLU A 58 16.46 7.03 -6.56
CA GLU A 58 15.53 5.91 -6.47
C GLU A 58 15.23 5.32 -7.86
N ILE A 59 15.00 6.16 -8.87
CA ILE A 59 14.81 5.71 -10.25
C ILE A 59 16.06 5.00 -10.78
N THR A 60 17.24 5.55 -10.49
CA THR A 60 18.52 4.93 -10.88
C THR A 60 18.68 3.56 -10.25
N THR A 61 18.39 3.42 -8.95
CA THR A 61 18.43 2.13 -8.24
C THR A 61 17.56 1.07 -8.92
N VAL A 62 16.31 1.42 -9.23
CA VAL A 62 15.39 0.47 -9.91
C VAL A 62 15.87 0.16 -11.32
N ASN A 63 16.41 1.13 -12.05
CA ASN A 63 16.93 0.93 -13.40
C ASN A 63 18.13 -0.02 -13.41
N GLU A 64 19.09 0.16 -12.50
CA GLU A 64 20.25 -0.72 -12.34
C GLU A 64 19.84 -2.15 -11.95
N LEU A 65 18.88 -2.27 -11.04
CA LEU A 65 18.30 -3.57 -10.67
C LEU A 65 17.66 -4.26 -11.89
N ALA A 66 16.86 -3.52 -12.67
CA ALA A 66 16.19 -4.04 -13.86
C ALA A 66 17.21 -4.46 -14.93
N GLN A 67 18.26 -3.67 -15.18
CA GLN A 67 19.33 -4.03 -16.10
C GLN A 67 20.04 -5.31 -15.66
N THR A 68 20.39 -5.40 -14.38
CA THR A 68 21.17 -6.52 -13.85
C THR A 68 20.38 -7.83 -13.80
N LYS A 69 19.09 -7.75 -13.42
CA LYS A 69 18.28 -8.96 -13.14
C LYS A 69 17.43 -9.42 -14.30
N ILE A 70 16.98 -8.52 -15.14
CA ILE A 70 16.05 -8.84 -16.22
C ILE A 70 16.48 -8.29 -17.60
N GLY A 71 17.65 -7.66 -17.69
CA GLY A 71 18.21 -7.14 -18.93
C GLY A 71 17.33 -6.07 -19.57
N SER A 72 16.62 -5.26 -18.77
CA SER A 72 15.67 -4.23 -19.24
C SER A 72 15.96 -2.90 -18.57
N THR A 73 15.50 -1.80 -19.15
CA THR A 73 15.65 -0.45 -18.65
C THR A 73 14.30 0.23 -18.53
N ILE A 74 14.21 1.22 -17.64
CA ILE A 74 13.01 2.06 -17.49
C ILE A 74 12.80 2.89 -18.73
N GLN A 75 11.61 2.83 -19.34
CA GLN A 75 11.21 3.53 -20.56
C GLN A 75 10.39 4.79 -20.28
N ARG A 76 9.95 5.00 -19.03
CA ARG A 76 9.09 6.11 -18.59
C ARG A 76 7.72 6.10 -19.27
N ASP A 77 7.17 4.91 -19.47
CA ASP A 77 5.83 4.71 -20.03
C ASP A 77 5.12 3.51 -19.38
N LEU A 78 3.93 3.16 -19.89
CA LEU A 78 3.13 2.05 -19.35
C LEU A 78 3.82 0.67 -19.43
N SER A 79 4.86 0.50 -20.26
CA SER A 79 5.61 -0.76 -20.32
C SER A 79 6.37 -1.05 -19.03
N ASP A 80 6.70 0.00 -18.28
CA ASP A 80 7.37 -0.13 -16.98
C ASP A 80 6.51 -0.81 -15.91
N LEU A 81 5.17 -0.88 -16.07
CA LEU A 81 4.33 -1.70 -15.21
C LEU A 81 4.73 -3.18 -15.28
N GLN A 82 5.04 -3.67 -16.49
CA GLN A 82 5.53 -5.04 -16.67
C GLN A 82 6.95 -5.21 -16.14
N LEU A 83 7.81 -4.19 -16.29
CA LEU A 83 9.15 -4.19 -15.72
C LEU A 83 9.08 -4.36 -14.20
N LEU A 84 8.28 -3.53 -13.52
CA LEU A 84 8.07 -3.63 -12.07
C LEU A 84 7.48 -4.99 -11.67
N GLN A 85 6.50 -5.52 -12.41
CA GLN A 85 5.92 -6.83 -12.16
C GLN A 85 6.97 -7.94 -12.24
N ARG A 86 7.83 -7.91 -13.27
CA ARG A 86 8.91 -8.90 -13.43
C ARG A 86 9.92 -8.87 -12.26
N LEU A 87 10.24 -7.69 -11.72
CA LEU A 87 11.10 -7.56 -10.55
C LEU A 87 10.47 -8.21 -9.32
N ILE A 88 9.18 -8.03 -9.12
CA ILE A 88 8.41 -8.63 -8.02
C ILE A 88 8.31 -10.15 -8.20
N ASP A 89 7.92 -10.62 -9.37
CA ASP A 89 7.72 -12.04 -9.67
C ASP A 89 9.02 -12.85 -9.58
N GLY A 90 10.12 -12.23 -10.02
CA GLY A 90 11.47 -12.80 -9.91
C GLY A 90 12.01 -12.79 -8.49
N ASN A 91 11.30 -12.20 -7.55
CA ASN A 91 11.72 -12.08 -6.15
C ASN A 91 13.09 -11.37 -5.99
N TRP A 92 13.36 -10.38 -6.87
CA TRP A 92 14.62 -9.65 -6.92
C TRP A 92 14.73 -8.53 -5.88
N VAL A 93 13.63 -8.19 -5.22
CA VAL A 93 13.58 -7.22 -4.13
C VAL A 93 13.23 -7.95 -2.85
N ALA A 94 14.11 -7.87 -1.86
CA ALA A 94 13.88 -8.54 -0.58
C ALA A 94 12.69 -7.91 0.17
N ARG A 95 12.06 -8.71 1.03
CA ARG A 95 10.89 -8.27 1.81
C ARG A 95 11.21 -7.13 2.77
N ASP A 96 12.42 -7.07 3.28
CA ASP A 96 12.95 -6.07 4.20
C ASP A 96 13.72 -4.94 3.51
N ASP A 97 13.81 -4.96 2.17
CA ASP A 97 14.41 -3.90 1.37
C ASP A 97 13.37 -2.81 1.07
N TYR A 98 13.02 -2.06 2.11
CA TYR A 98 12.02 -0.99 2.01
C TYR A 98 12.43 0.14 1.06
N GLU A 99 13.74 0.42 0.96
CA GLU A 99 14.25 1.48 0.10
C GLU A 99 13.99 1.17 -1.37
N THR A 100 14.36 -0.03 -1.83
CA THR A 100 14.10 -0.45 -3.21
C THR A 100 12.60 -0.57 -3.49
N GLN A 101 11.80 -1.07 -2.52
CA GLN A 101 10.35 -1.15 -2.68
C GLN A 101 9.70 0.24 -2.83
N GLN A 102 10.17 1.25 -2.07
CA GLN A 102 9.71 2.63 -2.20
C GLN A 102 10.18 3.26 -3.51
N ALA A 103 11.42 2.97 -3.94
CA ALA A 103 11.94 3.38 -5.23
C ALA A 103 11.08 2.86 -6.41
N MET A 104 10.63 1.60 -6.34
CA MET A 104 9.66 1.05 -7.30
C MET A 104 8.34 1.83 -7.29
N GLY A 105 7.90 2.30 -6.12
CA GLY A 105 6.74 3.18 -5.98
C GLY A 105 6.93 4.55 -6.65
N VAL A 106 8.15 5.10 -6.63
CA VAL A 106 8.47 6.33 -7.39
C VAL A 106 8.37 6.09 -8.90
N VAL A 107 8.89 4.97 -9.39
CA VAL A 107 8.74 4.59 -10.80
C VAL A 107 7.26 4.46 -11.17
N LEU A 108 6.43 3.80 -10.31
CA LEU A 108 4.99 3.70 -10.51
C LEU A 108 4.32 5.07 -10.61
N GLY A 109 4.69 6.02 -9.74
CA GLY A 109 4.18 7.39 -9.80
C GLY A 109 4.60 8.11 -11.08
N ASN A 110 5.82 7.90 -11.56
CA ASN A 110 6.29 8.47 -12.82
C ASN A 110 5.54 7.92 -14.04
N ILE A 111 5.14 6.65 -14.01
CA ILE A 111 4.25 6.06 -15.04
C ILE A 111 2.91 6.79 -15.06
N MET A 112 2.30 7.03 -13.87
CA MET A 112 1.05 7.78 -13.77
C MET A 112 1.20 9.20 -14.32
N LEU A 113 2.30 9.88 -13.99
CA LEU A 113 2.59 11.22 -14.48
C LEU A 113 2.81 11.23 -16.00
N ALA A 114 3.51 10.25 -16.55
CA ALA A 114 3.76 10.13 -17.99
C ALA A 114 2.47 9.88 -18.79
N ASP A 115 1.52 9.15 -18.20
CA ASP A 115 0.23 8.87 -18.83
C ASP A 115 -0.72 10.09 -18.78
N PHE A 116 -0.64 10.91 -17.72
CA PHE A 116 -1.50 12.09 -17.51
C PHE A 116 -0.70 13.37 -17.19
N PRO A 117 0.25 13.81 -18.03
CA PRO A 117 1.19 14.89 -17.69
C PRO A 117 0.53 16.26 -17.55
N THR A 118 -0.63 16.46 -18.18
CA THR A 118 -1.38 17.72 -18.08
C THR A 118 -2.24 17.80 -16.84
N THR A 119 -2.56 16.66 -16.23
CA THR A 119 -3.54 16.55 -15.14
C THR A 119 -2.90 16.26 -13.80
N LEU A 120 -1.83 15.47 -13.79
CA LEU A 120 -1.16 15.03 -12.57
C LEU A 120 0.15 15.79 -12.36
N GLU A 121 0.58 15.86 -11.09
CA GLU A 121 1.87 16.42 -10.70
C GLU A 121 2.35 15.82 -9.38
N TRP A 122 3.68 15.73 -9.20
CA TRP A 122 4.28 15.37 -7.95
C TRP A 122 4.22 16.54 -6.96
N LYS A 123 3.84 16.25 -5.71
CA LYS A 123 3.79 17.20 -4.59
C LYS A 123 4.37 16.58 -3.31
N VAL A 124 4.71 17.43 -2.38
CA VAL A 124 4.90 17.07 -0.98
C VAL A 124 3.56 17.19 -0.28
N TYR A 125 3.15 16.12 0.37
CA TYR A 125 1.95 16.05 1.19
C TYR A 125 2.35 15.90 2.65
N GLU A 126 1.94 16.83 3.50
CA GLU A 126 2.21 16.84 4.93
C GLU A 126 0.92 16.82 5.72
N ASP A 127 0.78 15.86 6.62
CA ASP A 127 -0.35 15.74 7.53
C ASP A 127 0.12 15.35 8.95
N LYS A 128 -0.82 14.93 9.79
CA LYS A 128 -0.52 14.44 11.16
C LYS A 128 0.32 13.15 11.19
N LEU A 129 0.33 12.37 10.11
CA LEU A 129 1.10 11.14 10.00
C LEU A 129 2.54 11.38 9.52
N GLY A 130 2.80 12.58 8.97
CA GLY A 130 4.11 12.96 8.51
C GLY A 130 4.14 13.54 7.10
N ARG A 131 5.31 13.45 6.48
CA ARG A 131 5.63 13.98 5.17
C ARG A 131 5.78 12.86 4.15
N SER A 132 5.09 12.98 3.03
CA SER A 132 5.14 12.01 1.93
C SER A 132 5.24 12.73 0.58
N ARG A 133 5.82 12.04 -0.41
CA ARG A 133 5.72 12.45 -1.81
C ARG A 133 4.48 11.81 -2.41
N ALA A 134 3.66 12.60 -3.08
CA ALA A 134 2.36 12.18 -3.60
C ALA A 134 2.18 12.64 -5.05
N ILE A 135 1.40 11.93 -5.84
CA ILE A 135 0.89 12.35 -7.13
C ILE A 135 -0.48 12.97 -6.90
N CYS A 136 -0.62 14.25 -7.17
CA CYS A 136 -1.87 14.97 -6.96
C CYS A 136 -2.50 15.42 -8.28
N ALA A 137 -3.83 15.45 -8.33
CA ALA A 137 -4.53 16.08 -9.45
C ALA A 137 -4.36 17.61 -9.33
N LYS A 138 -3.86 18.23 -10.41
CA LYS A 138 -3.57 19.67 -10.45
C LYS A 138 -4.75 20.51 -9.99
N LYS A 139 -4.46 21.53 -9.18
CA LYS A 139 -5.46 22.48 -8.63
C LYS A 139 -6.48 21.83 -7.69
N THR A 140 -6.19 20.66 -7.14
CA THR A 140 -7.02 19.97 -6.15
C THR A 140 -6.19 19.51 -4.95
N SER A 141 -6.84 19.02 -3.90
CA SER A 141 -6.20 18.37 -2.77
C SER A 141 -6.22 16.83 -2.86
N GLU A 142 -6.65 16.28 -4.00
CA GLU A 142 -6.75 14.84 -4.18
C GLU A 142 -5.43 14.27 -4.67
N CYS A 143 -4.86 13.39 -3.85
CA CYS A 143 -3.53 12.85 -4.05
C CYS A 143 -3.50 11.33 -3.89
N LEU A 144 -2.62 10.69 -4.63
CA LEU A 144 -2.23 9.29 -4.53
C LEU A 144 -0.83 9.17 -3.92
N PHE A 145 -0.55 8.06 -3.26
CA PHE A 145 0.73 7.83 -2.58
C PHE A 145 1.47 6.63 -3.20
N PRO A 146 1.94 6.72 -4.45
CA PRO A 146 2.52 5.59 -5.18
C PRO A 146 3.76 5.02 -4.50
N VAL A 147 4.53 5.85 -3.78
CA VAL A 147 5.73 5.43 -3.03
C VAL A 147 5.44 4.26 -2.07
N THR A 148 4.25 4.23 -1.48
CA THR A 148 3.86 3.18 -0.52
C THR A 148 2.88 2.16 -1.07
N MET A 149 2.41 2.30 -2.30
CA MET A 149 1.42 1.38 -2.87
C MET A 149 1.94 -0.05 -3.06
N LEU A 150 3.22 -0.18 -3.45
CA LEU A 150 3.86 -1.47 -3.60
C LEU A 150 4.47 -1.96 -2.28
N SER A 151 5.26 -1.10 -1.60
CA SER A 151 6.03 -1.47 -0.43
C SER A 151 5.15 -2.05 0.69
N ARG A 152 4.02 -1.41 1.02
CA ARG A 152 3.10 -1.92 2.06
C ARG A 152 2.59 -3.34 1.81
N ARG A 153 2.46 -3.75 0.55
CA ARG A 153 2.03 -5.10 0.19
C ARG A 153 3.20 -6.08 0.23
N MET A 154 4.37 -5.63 -0.22
CA MET A 154 5.59 -6.44 -0.22
C MET A 154 6.09 -6.71 1.19
N GLU A 155 6.03 -5.73 2.10
CA GLU A 155 6.38 -5.84 3.51
C GLU A 155 5.65 -6.98 4.24
N ILE A 156 4.39 -7.21 3.93
CA ILE A 156 3.62 -8.33 4.50
C ILE A 156 3.81 -9.65 3.75
N GLY A 157 4.71 -9.68 2.74
CA GLY A 157 5.02 -10.87 1.94
C GLY A 157 4.04 -11.14 0.81
N SER A 158 3.18 -10.19 0.46
CA SER A 158 2.31 -10.28 -0.70
C SER A 158 3.09 -10.02 -2.00
N ARG A 159 2.67 -10.62 -3.10
CA ARG A 159 3.11 -10.30 -4.47
C ARG A 159 2.04 -9.45 -5.13
N PRO A 160 2.19 -8.11 -5.12
CA PRO A 160 1.18 -7.24 -5.68
C PRO A 160 1.10 -7.36 -7.21
N ASP A 161 -0.12 -7.29 -7.75
CA ASP A 161 -0.36 -7.06 -9.17
C ASP A 161 -0.21 -5.58 -9.46
N VAL A 162 0.90 -5.21 -10.11
CA VAL A 162 1.28 -3.81 -10.36
C VAL A 162 0.27 -3.14 -11.28
N LYS A 163 -0.19 -3.84 -12.33
CA LYS A 163 -1.18 -3.30 -13.28
C LYS A 163 -2.50 -3.02 -12.58
N LYS A 164 -2.97 -3.95 -11.76
CA LYS A 164 -4.19 -3.76 -10.98
C LYS A 164 -4.08 -2.58 -10.01
N ILE A 165 -2.95 -2.44 -9.32
CA ILE A 165 -2.70 -1.31 -8.39
C ILE A 165 -2.73 0.01 -9.16
N TYR A 166 -2.09 0.06 -10.33
CA TYR A 166 -2.12 1.22 -11.20
C TYR A 166 -3.55 1.58 -11.63
N ASP A 167 -4.32 0.60 -12.13
CA ASP A 167 -5.70 0.81 -12.59
C ASP A 167 -6.61 1.28 -11.44
N ASP A 168 -6.53 0.62 -10.28
CA ASP A 168 -7.29 0.99 -9.08
C ASP A 168 -6.94 2.43 -8.63
N ALA A 169 -5.66 2.79 -8.66
CA ALA A 169 -5.21 4.13 -8.27
C ALA A 169 -5.71 5.22 -9.23
N ILE A 170 -5.58 5.00 -10.54
CA ILE A 170 -6.06 5.93 -11.56
C ILE A 170 -7.58 6.10 -11.46
N LEU A 171 -8.32 5.04 -11.15
CA LEU A 171 -9.76 5.11 -10.95
C LEU A 171 -10.16 6.07 -9.82
N LEU A 172 -9.36 6.20 -8.76
CA LEU A 172 -9.63 7.14 -7.66
C LEU A 172 -9.59 8.60 -8.12
N LEU A 173 -8.81 8.91 -9.16
CA LEU A 173 -8.71 10.25 -9.74
C LEU A 173 -9.54 10.42 -11.03
N GLU A 174 -10.40 9.46 -11.37
CA GLU A 174 -11.14 9.42 -12.65
C GLU A 174 -11.83 10.73 -13.00
N LYS A 175 -12.42 11.40 -12.01
CA LYS A 175 -13.17 12.66 -12.21
C LYS A 175 -12.28 13.82 -12.69
N HIS A 176 -10.97 13.74 -12.51
CA HIS A 176 -10.01 14.76 -12.92
C HIS A 176 -9.31 14.41 -14.24
N LEU A 177 -9.41 13.16 -14.69
CA LEU A 177 -8.70 12.69 -15.86
C LEU A 177 -9.45 12.99 -17.16
N PRO A 178 -8.73 13.15 -18.29
CA PRO A 178 -9.36 13.30 -19.58
C PRO A 178 -10.26 12.13 -19.91
N LYS A 179 -11.48 12.41 -20.37
CA LYS A 179 -12.47 11.40 -20.77
C LYS A 179 -12.57 11.30 -22.28
N LEU A 180 -12.93 10.10 -22.75
CA LEU A 180 -13.25 9.93 -24.17
C LEU A 180 -14.54 10.68 -24.53
N PRO A 181 -14.60 11.31 -25.75
CA PRO A 181 -15.72 12.16 -26.12
C PRO A 181 -17.08 11.46 -26.19
N TYR A 182 -17.09 10.14 -26.38
CA TYR A 182 -18.30 9.39 -26.74
C TYR A 182 -18.78 8.40 -25.69
N ASP A 183 -17.91 7.86 -24.84
CA ASP A 183 -18.26 6.80 -23.89
C ASP A 183 -18.05 7.18 -22.41
N GLY A 184 -17.48 8.34 -22.15
CA GLY A 184 -17.17 8.80 -20.81
C GLY A 184 -16.10 8.00 -20.08
N GLY A 185 -15.45 7.02 -20.74
CA GLY A 185 -14.34 6.27 -20.20
C GLY A 185 -13.05 7.08 -20.12
N ILE A 186 -12.05 6.56 -19.42
CA ILE A 186 -10.72 7.17 -19.34
C ILE A 186 -9.95 6.80 -20.60
N MET A 187 -9.34 7.78 -21.28
CA MET A 187 -8.63 7.60 -22.57
C MET A 187 -7.60 6.46 -22.57
N TYR A 188 -6.90 6.26 -21.46
CA TYR A 188 -5.86 5.24 -21.40
C TYR A 188 -6.41 3.80 -21.32
N ARG A 189 -7.69 3.60 -20.94
CA ARG A 189 -8.34 2.28 -20.83
C ARG A 189 -8.63 1.62 -22.17
N LEU A 190 -8.53 2.37 -23.24
CA LEU A 190 -8.60 1.76 -24.57
C LEU A 190 -7.37 0.86 -24.74
N PRO A 191 -7.55 -0.45 -25.03
CA PRO A 191 -6.43 -1.29 -25.42
C PRO A 191 -5.77 -0.61 -26.63
N ARG A 192 -4.53 -0.18 -26.48
CA ARG A 192 -3.75 0.30 -27.62
C ARG A 192 -3.68 -0.86 -28.61
N GLN A 193 -4.43 -0.76 -29.67
CA GLN A 193 -4.31 -1.71 -30.80
C GLN A 193 -2.87 -1.57 -31.32
N LYS A 194 -2.13 -2.71 -31.25
CA LYS A 194 -0.80 -2.82 -31.84
C LYS A 194 -0.92 -2.83 -33.36
#